data_b3549ea4a4aea12e6dac74615c84a29c
#
_entry.id   b3549ea4a4aea12e6dac74615c84a29c
#
_cell.length_a   1.000
_cell.length_b   1.000
_cell.length_c   1.000
_cell.angle_alpha   90.00
_cell.angle_beta   90.00
_cell.angle_gamma   90.00
#
_symmetry.space_group_name_H-M   'P 1'
#
loop_
_entity.id
_entity.type
_entity.pdbx_description
1 polymer ?
#
loop_
_entity_poly.entity_id
_entity_poly.type
_entity_poly.pdbx_seq_one_letter_code
_entity_poly.pdbx_strand_id
1 'polypeptide(L)'
;STSGGYGFLAQVENMVSRQKAGKSFINCGESDTVCRPSAANVPLPAGAQASALYTPATHVACASTGGRILTFEITELKPMANGGRGLMLIDLEPKDTLAGAAAYTRSVRIDGIGRGGKERDETLEIRSLNNARALRGRKGKAADLGFKPTRIARVE
;
A
#
# COMPACT_ATOMS: atom_id res chain seq x y z
N SER A 1 0.31 6.31 1.43
CA SER A 1 -1.05 6.35 0.86
C SER A 1 -2.06 6.93 1.85
N THR A 2 -3.20 7.32 1.36
CA THR A 2 -4.34 7.82 2.15
C THR A 2 -5.56 6.93 1.97
N SER A 3 -6.50 6.98 2.93
CA SER A 3 -7.77 6.24 2.88
C SER A 3 -8.65 6.60 1.67
N GLY A 4 -8.44 7.77 1.06
CA GLY A 4 -9.08 8.18 -0.19
C GLY A 4 -8.54 7.52 -1.46
N GLY A 5 -7.58 6.60 -1.35
CA GLY A 5 -7.05 5.85 -2.49
C GLY A 5 -5.91 6.53 -3.24
N TYR A 6 -5.27 7.54 -2.67
CA TYR A 6 -4.14 8.25 -3.24
C TYR A 6 -2.83 7.86 -2.56
N GLY A 7 -1.71 8.01 -3.28
CA GLY A 7 -0.40 7.74 -2.72
C GLY A 7 0.74 8.00 -3.69
N PHE A 8 1.94 7.86 -3.20
CA PHE A 8 3.16 8.08 -3.95
C PHE A 8 4.35 7.34 -3.31
N LEU A 9 5.44 7.28 -4.03
CA LEU A 9 6.74 6.86 -3.52
C LEU A 9 7.51 8.07 -2.99
N ALA A 10 8.26 7.89 -1.92
CA ALA A 10 9.17 8.91 -1.41
C ALA A 10 10.39 8.28 -0.76
N GLN A 11 11.50 8.98 -0.79
CA GLN A 11 12.69 8.63 -0.02
C GLN A 11 12.55 9.16 1.41
N VAL A 12 12.92 8.34 2.39
CA VAL A 12 12.80 8.70 3.80
C VAL A 12 13.60 9.99 4.12
N GLU A 13 14.74 10.18 3.49
CA GLU A 13 15.54 11.40 3.65
C GLU A 13 14.79 12.68 3.31
N ASN A 14 13.86 12.64 2.34
CA ASN A 14 13.04 13.77 1.95
C ASN A 14 11.96 14.14 3.00
N MET A 15 11.68 13.22 3.93
CA MET A 15 10.70 13.44 5.01
C MET A 15 11.34 14.09 6.25
N VAL A 16 12.67 14.11 6.32
CA VAL A 16 13.39 14.71 7.45
C VAL A 16 13.19 16.23 7.46
N SER A 17 12.86 16.78 8.61
CA SER A 17 12.71 18.20 8.86
C SER A 17 13.60 18.63 10.01
N ARG A 18 14.31 19.77 9.81
CA ARG A 18 15.05 20.44 10.88
C ARG A 18 14.16 21.35 11.72
N GLN A 19 12.94 21.61 11.28
CA GLN A 19 11.98 22.43 12.00
C GLN A 19 11.37 21.64 13.15
N LYS A 20 11.32 22.23 14.35
CA LYS A 20 10.74 21.58 15.55
C LYS A 20 9.29 21.16 15.35
N ALA A 21 8.51 21.92 14.60
CA ALA A 21 7.13 21.63 14.25
C ALA A 21 6.97 20.54 13.16
N GLY A 22 8.08 20.07 12.56
CA GLY A 22 8.04 19.18 11.40
C GLY A 22 7.64 19.89 10.12
N LYS A 23 7.32 19.11 9.10
CA LYS A 23 6.75 19.60 7.83
C LYS A 23 5.60 18.71 7.38
N SER A 24 4.60 19.30 6.75
CA SER A 24 3.58 18.52 6.05
C SER A 24 4.20 17.86 4.83
N PHE A 25 4.06 16.54 4.71
CA PHE A 25 4.62 15.78 3.60
C PHE A 25 3.55 15.08 2.75
N ILE A 26 2.42 14.72 3.35
CA ILE A 26 1.28 14.12 2.64
C ILE A 26 0.06 15.02 2.80
N ASN A 27 -0.60 15.30 1.66
CA ASN A 27 -1.84 16.08 1.65
C ASN A 27 -3.03 15.13 1.65
N CYS A 28 -3.76 15.10 2.74
CA CYS A 28 -4.99 14.34 2.88
C CYS A 28 -6.21 15.20 2.51
N GLY A 29 -7.26 14.60 1.97
CA GLY A 29 -8.59 15.21 1.92
C GLY A 29 -9.17 15.39 3.32
N GLU A 30 -10.24 16.18 3.46
CA GLU A 30 -10.81 16.52 4.77
C GLU A 30 -11.21 15.31 5.62
N SER A 31 -11.67 14.23 4.98
CA SER A 31 -12.08 12.98 5.65
C SER A 31 -11.05 11.86 5.54
N ASP A 32 -9.93 12.10 4.87
CA ASP A 32 -8.92 11.08 4.64
C ASP A 32 -7.97 10.95 5.83
N THR A 33 -7.50 9.74 6.04
CA THR A 33 -6.45 9.41 6.99
C THR A 33 -5.24 8.84 6.27
N VAL A 34 -4.06 8.99 6.86
CA VAL A 34 -2.83 8.40 6.32
C VAL A 34 -2.83 6.91 6.63
N CYS A 35 -2.69 6.08 5.60
CA CYS A 35 -2.47 4.65 5.75
C CYS A 35 -1.03 4.36 6.17
N ARG A 36 -0.82 3.20 6.78
CA ARG A 36 0.52 2.76 7.16
C ARG A 36 1.43 2.71 5.93
N PRO A 37 2.65 3.30 5.98
CA PRO A 37 3.60 3.21 4.89
C PRO A 37 4.15 1.79 4.72
N SER A 38 4.53 1.45 3.50
CA SER A 38 5.21 0.20 3.16
C SER A 38 6.58 0.51 2.58
N ALA A 39 7.61 -0.22 3.01
CA ALA A 39 8.93 -0.11 2.42
C ALA A 39 8.93 -0.69 1.01
N ALA A 40 9.25 0.15 0.02
CA ALA A 40 9.35 -0.26 -1.38
C ALA A 40 10.77 -0.72 -1.75
N ASN A 41 11.77 -0.09 -1.15
CA ASN A 41 13.17 -0.42 -1.36
C ASN A 41 13.93 -0.18 -0.05
N VAL A 42 14.57 -1.21 0.45
CA VAL A 42 15.43 -1.09 1.63
C VAL A 42 16.86 -1.30 1.16
N PRO A 43 17.73 -0.28 1.27
CA PRO A 43 19.14 -0.43 0.92
C PRO A 43 19.78 -1.54 1.74
N LEU A 44 20.60 -2.38 1.09
CA LEU A 44 21.43 -3.35 1.79
C LEU A 44 22.48 -2.62 2.63
N PRO A 45 22.61 -2.93 3.92
CA PRO A 45 23.75 -2.50 4.70
C PRO A 45 25.07 -3.00 4.07
N ALA A 46 26.13 -2.21 4.15
CA ALA A 46 27.43 -2.61 3.63
C ALA A 46 27.86 -3.95 4.24
N GLY A 47 28.20 -4.93 3.40
CA GLY A 47 28.61 -6.27 3.83
C GLY A 47 27.48 -7.25 4.15
N ALA A 48 26.22 -6.85 4.06
CA ALA A 48 25.08 -7.76 4.24
C ALA A 48 24.82 -8.59 2.97
N GLN A 49 24.41 -9.84 3.15
CA GLN A 49 23.92 -10.66 2.05
C GLN A 49 22.48 -10.26 1.70
N ALA A 50 22.17 -10.28 0.39
CA ALA A 50 20.80 -10.03 -0.07
C ALA A 50 19.83 -11.04 0.55
N SER A 51 18.85 -10.54 1.29
CA SER A 51 17.73 -11.32 1.80
C SER A 51 16.44 -10.83 1.17
N ALA A 52 15.36 -11.59 1.32
CA ALA A 52 14.04 -11.20 0.80
C ALA A 52 13.60 -9.81 1.27
N LEU A 53 14.00 -9.41 2.47
CA LEU A 53 13.68 -8.09 3.05
C LEU A 53 14.32 -6.92 2.29
N TYR A 54 15.42 -7.16 1.59
CA TYR A 54 16.15 -6.14 0.83
C TYR A 54 15.88 -6.21 -0.68
N THR A 55 15.07 -7.15 -1.13
CA THR A 55 14.68 -7.21 -2.54
C THR A 55 13.80 -6.02 -2.88
N PRO A 56 14.14 -5.21 -3.88
CA PRO A 56 13.30 -4.12 -4.33
C PRO A 56 11.91 -4.64 -4.72
N ALA A 57 10.87 -3.94 -4.29
CA ALA A 57 9.52 -4.28 -4.68
C ALA A 57 9.31 -4.03 -6.18
N THR A 58 8.60 -4.93 -6.82
CA THR A 58 8.26 -4.84 -8.25
C THR A 58 6.84 -4.35 -8.49
N HIS A 59 5.96 -4.56 -7.53
CA HIS A 59 4.54 -4.27 -7.61
C HIS A 59 4.03 -3.55 -6.36
N VAL A 60 2.86 -2.97 -6.49
CA VAL A 60 2.06 -2.43 -5.38
C VAL A 60 0.73 -3.16 -5.35
N ALA A 61 0.31 -3.60 -4.18
CA ALA A 61 -1.02 -4.13 -3.93
C ALA A 61 -1.81 -3.16 -3.05
N CYS A 62 -3.01 -2.83 -3.49
CA CYS A 62 -3.98 -2.02 -2.76
C CYS A 62 -5.13 -2.91 -2.29
N ALA A 63 -5.55 -2.74 -1.04
CA ALA A 63 -6.73 -3.40 -0.49
C ALA A 63 -7.72 -2.35 -0.01
N SER A 64 -8.98 -2.43 -0.45
CA SER A 64 -10.04 -1.58 0.06
C SER A 64 -10.75 -2.23 1.25
N THR A 65 -11.37 -1.43 2.10
CA THR A 65 -12.18 -1.93 3.22
C THR A 65 -13.42 -2.70 2.76
N GLY A 66 -13.87 -2.46 1.53
CA GLY A 66 -14.93 -3.22 0.86
C GLY A 66 -14.48 -4.55 0.26
N GLY A 67 -13.19 -4.92 0.39
CA GLY A 67 -12.67 -6.20 -0.09
C GLY A 67 -12.26 -6.23 -1.56
N ARG A 68 -12.00 -5.08 -2.17
CA ARG A 68 -11.40 -5.03 -3.50
C ARG A 68 -9.88 -5.03 -3.42
N ILE A 69 -9.25 -5.76 -4.32
CA ILE A 69 -7.80 -5.84 -4.46
C ILE A 69 -7.42 -5.36 -5.86
N LEU A 70 -6.41 -4.51 -5.92
CA LEU A 70 -5.78 -4.07 -7.16
C LEU A 70 -4.28 -4.21 -7.03
N THR A 71 -3.64 -4.78 -8.03
CA THR A 71 -2.17 -4.78 -8.12
C THR A 71 -1.71 -4.17 -9.43
N PHE A 72 -0.60 -3.44 -9.38
CA PHE A 72 0.00 -2.79 -10.53
C PHE A 72 1.53 -2.70 -10.37
N GLU A 73 2.23 -2.38 -11.43
CA GLU A 73 3.69 -2.26 -11.39
C GLU A 73 4.11 -1.01 -10.61
N ILE A 74 5.10 -1.14 -9.75
CA ILE A 74 5.59 -0.02 -8.94
C ILE A 74 6.14 1.13 -9.80
N THR A 75 6.56 0.83 -11.03
CA THR A 75 7.03 1.81 -12.01
C THR A 75 5.94 2.78 -12.50
N GLU A 76 4.66 2.46 -12.27
CA GLU A 76 3.56 3.40 -12.50
C GLU A 76 3.50 4.54 -11.47
N LEU A 77 4.27 4.45 -10.38
CA LEU A 77 4.41 5.51 -9.39
C LEU A 77 5.70 6.28 -9.60
N LYS A 78 5.63 7.60 -9.47
CA LYS A 78 6.81 8.47 -9.49
C LYS A 78 7.20 8.84 -8.06
N PRO A 79 8.50 8.87 -7.74
CA PRO A 79 8.96 9.44 -6.48
C PRO A 79 8.62 10.93 -6.38
N MET A 80 8.12 11.35 -5.22
CA MET A 80 7.77 12.75 -4.94
C MET A 80 8.63 13.28 -3.78
N ALA A 81 9.70 14.01 -4.13
CA ALA A 81 10.66 14.52 -3.15
C ALA A 81 10.05 15.54 -2.17
N ASN A 82 9.06 16.30 -2.62
CA ASN A 82 8.39 17.32 -1.79
C ASN A 82 7.06 16.84 -1.19
N GLY A 83 6.73 15.57 -1.36
CA GLY A 83 5.44 15.03 -0.94
C GLY A 83 4.27 15.57 -1.78
N GLY A 84 3.07 15.56 -1.22
CA GLY A 84 1.84 16.01 -1.86
C GLY A 84 0.68 15.05 -1.67
N ARG A 85 -0.36 15.14 -2.51
CA ARG A 85 -1.50 14.22 -2.51
C ARG A 85 -1.14 12.87 -3.14
N GLY A 86 -0.24 12.87 -4.10
CA GLY A 86 0.10 11.70 -4.88
C GLY A 86 -0.86 11.43 -6.04
N LEU A 87 -0.79 10.22 -6.56
CA LEU A 87 -1.59 9.71 -7.67
C LEU A 87 -2.70 8.81 -7.15
N MET A 88 -3.80 8.72 -7.86
CA MET A 88 -4.84 7.74 -7.57
C MET A 88 -4.26 6.33 -7.70
N LEU A 89 -4.25 5.57 -6.63
CA LEU A 89 -3.78 4.18 -6.60
C LEU A 89 -4.88 3.23 -7.05
N ILE A 90 -6.07 3.42 -6.52
CA ILE A 90 -7.26 2.62 -6.76
C ILE A 90 -8.48 3.54 -6.84
N ASP A 91 -9.39 3.26 -7.77
CA ASP A 91 -10.70 3.91 -7.87
C ASP A 91 -11.68 3.22 -6.92
N LEU A 92 -11.94 3.88 -5.80
CA LEU A 92 -12.80 3.33 -4.74
C LEU A 92 -14.29 3.50 -5.08
N GLU A 93 -15.09 2.51 -4.71
CA GLU A 93 -16.54 2.64 -4.75
C GLU A 93 -17.02 3.69 -3.74
N PRO A 94 -18.21 4.29 -3.94
CA PRO A 94 -18.79 5.21 -2.96
C PRO A 94 -18.84 4.58 -1.57
N LYS A 95 -18.44 5.33 -0.56
CA LYS A 95 -18.34 4.90 0.85
C LYS A 95 -17.28 3.82 1.15
N ASP A 96 -16.49 3.39 0.16
CA ASP A 96 -15.34 2.53 0.39
C ASP A 96 -14.10 3.37 0.71
N THR A 97 -13.15 2.79 1.40
CA THR A 97 -11.89 3.43 1.74
C THR A 97 -10.72 2.48 1.48
N LEU A 98 -9.54 3.04 1.26
CA LEU A 98 -8.34 2.23 1.17
C LEU A 98 -7.91 1.76 2.57
N ALA A 99 -7.87 0.46 2.79
CA ALA A 99 -7.31 -0.14 4.00
C ALA A 99 -5.78 -0.02 4.04
N GLY A 100 -5.15 0.00 2.88
CA GLY A 100 -3.72 0.21 2.74
C GLY A 100 -3.19 -0.16 1.36
N ALA A 101 -1.93 0.19 1.15
CA ALA A 101 -1.15 -0.20 -0.02
C ALA A 101 0.20 -0.75 0.44
N ALA A 102 0.62 -1.87 -0.13
CA ALA A 102 1.89 -2.51 0.17
C ALA A 102 2.70 -2.71 -1.11
N ALA A 103 3.95 -2.28 -1.08
CA ALA A 103 4.93 -2.62 -2.10
C ALA A 103 5.42 -4.05 -1.86
N TYR A 104 5.45 -4.90 -2.91
CA TYR A 104 5.78 -6.32 -2.75
C TYR A 104 6.48 -6.89 -3.98
N THR A 105 7.03 -8.10 -3.83
CA THR A 105 7.61 -8.90 -4.91
C THR A 105 6.88 -10.23 -5.08
N ARG A 106 6.59 -10.94 -3.99
CA ARG A 106 5.99 -12.29 -4.03
C ARG A 106 4.63 -12.37 -3.38
N SER A 107 4.48 -11.83 -2.18
CA SER A 107 3.28 -12.01 -1.38
C SER A 107 2.95 -10.81 -0.50
N VAL A 108 1.68 -10.70 -0.17
CA VAL A 108 1.17 -9.72 0.80
C VAL A 108 0.25 -10.42 1.78
N ARG A 109 0.23 -9.94 3.01
CA ARG A 109 -0.73 -10.33 4.04
C ARG A 109 -1.76 -9.22 4.19
N ILE A 110 -3.01 -9.61 4.20
CA ILE A 110 -4.14 -8.73 4.47
C ILE A 110 -4.71 -9.13 5.83
N ASP A 111 -4.68 -8.19 6.76
CA ASP A 111 -5.32 -8.34 8.06
C ASP A 111 -6.69 -7.67 8.03
N GLY A 112 -7.63 -8.16 8.79
CA GLY A 112 -8.97 -7.59 8.83
C GLY A 112 -9.85 -8.13 9.96
N ILE A 113 -11.12 -7.74 9.91
CA ILE A 113 -12.11 -8.10 10.93
C ILE A 113 -13.21 -8.91 10.26
N GLY A 114 -13.37 -10.14 10.72
CA GLY A 114 -14.41 -11.06 10.30
C GLY A 114 -15.72 -10.90 11.07
N ARG A 115 -16.65 -11.79 10.80
CA ARG A 115 -17.95 -11.82 11.50
C ARG A 115 -17.75 -11.93 13.01
N GLY A 116 -18.50 -11.15 13.77
CA GLY A 116 -18.41 -11.14 15.23
C GLY A 116 -17.17 -10.44 15.80
N GLY A 117 -16.51 -9.60 14.99
CA GLY A 117 -15.36 -8.81 15.45
C GLY A 117 -14.06 -9.61 15.61
N LYS A 118 -14.00 -10.84 15.09
CA LYS A 118 -12.80 -11.67 15.17
C LYS A 118 -11.74 -11.20 14.18
N GLU A 119 -10.51 -11.08 14.64
CA GLU A 119 -9.37 -10.83 13.77
C GLU A 119 -9.17 -12.01 12.79
N ARG A 120 -8.89 -11.66 11.56
CA ARG A 120 -8.62 -12.57 10.45
C ARG A 120 -7.49 -12.04 9.63
N ASP A 121 -6.78 -12.94 8.98
CA ASP A 121 -5.76 -12.58 7.99
C ASP A 121 -5.74 -13.60 6.86
N GLU A 122 -5.22 -13.17 5.73
CA GLU A 122 -4.98 -14.01 4.57
C GLU A 122 -3.70 -13.54 3.86
N THR A 123 -2.87 -14.50 3.48
CA THR A 123 -1.69 -14.24 2.66
C THR A 123 -2.01 -14.54 1.20
N LEU A 124 -1.89 -13.53 0.37
CA LEU A 124 -2.06 -13.64 -1.08
C LEU A 124 -0.70 -13.78 -1.74
N GLU A 125 -0.49 -14.89 -2.40
CA GLU A 125 0.68 -15.17 -3.21
C GLU A 125 0.56 -14.54 -4.61
N ILE A 126 1.69 -14.42 -5.31
CA ILE A 126 1.78 -13.79 -6.62
C ILE A 126 0.75 -14.31 -7.63
N ARG A 127 0.39 -15.59 -7.57
CA ARG A 127 -0.64 -16.17 -8.46
C ARG A 127 -2.01 -15.54 -8.24
N SER A 128 -2.41 -15.40 -6.97
CA SER A 128 -3.68 -14.77 -6.59
C SER A 128 -3.65 -13.27 -6.89
N LEU A 129 -2.54 -12.61 -6.61
CA LEU A 129 -2.34 -11.20 -6.88
C LEU A 129 -2.38 -10.88 -8.38
N ASN A 130 -1.84 -11.73 -9.23
CA ASN A 130 -1.90 -11.56 -10.69
C ASN A 130 -3.34 -11.56 -11.24
N ASN A 131 -4.29 -12.23 -10.57
CA ASN A 131 -5.70 -12.18 -10.94
C ASN A 131 -6.32 -10.79 -10.72
N ALA A 132 -5.75 -9.98 -9.83
CA ALA A 132 -6.16 -8.62 -9.54
C ALA A 132 -5.29 -7.56 -10.23
N ARG A 133 -4.41 -7.99 -11.16
CA ARG A 133 -3.50 -7.10 -11.87
C ARG A 133 -4.24 -6.26 -12.89
N ALA A 134 -4.04 -4.95 -12.83
CA ALA A 134 -4.54 -3.97 -13.79
C ALA A 134 -3.66 -2.71 -13.71
N LEU A 135 -3.98 -1.72 -14.52
CA LEU A 135 -3.32 -0.40 -14.42
C LEU A 135 -3.72 0.29 -13.11
N ARG A 136 -2.83 1.11 -12.60
CA ARG A 136 -3.07 2.00 -11.46
C ARG A 136 -4.35 2.83 -11.67
N GLY A 137 -5.08 3.09 -10.59
CA GLY A 137 -6.30 3.91 -10.65
C GLY A 137 -7.52 3.19 -11.22
N ARG A 138 -7.49 1.87 -11.37
CA ARG A 138 -8.67 1.05 -11.68
C ARG A 138 -9.38 0.61 -10.40
N LYS A 139 -10.60 0.12 -10.52
CA LYS A 139 -11.45 -0.30 -9.38
C LYS A 139 -10.96 -1.54 -8.64
N GLY A 140 -10.07 -2.30 -9.25
CA GLY A 140 -9.66 -3.59 -8.73
C GLY A 140 -10.73 -4.66 -8.83
N LYS A 141 -10.43 -5.86 -8.33
CA LYS A 141 -11.34 -7.00 -8.32
C LYS A 141 -11.82 -7.28 -6.89
N ALA A 142 -13.08 -7.67 -6.77
CA ALA A 142 -13.61 -8.19 -5.53
C ALA A 142 -12.86 -9.48 -5.17
N ALA A 143 -12.36 -9.56 -3.94
CA ALA A 143 -11.74 -10.73 -3.37
C ALA A 143 -12.65 -11.27 -2.27
N ASP A 144 -12.92 -12.58 -2.31
CA ASP A 144 -13.73 -13.24 -1.29
C ASP A 144 -12.83 -13.61 -0.10
N LEU A 145 -12.52 -12.60 0.71
CA LEU A 145 -11.68 -12.77 1.90
C LEU A 145 -12.46 -13.27 3.12
N GLY A 146 -13.79 -13.20 3.08
CA GLY A 146 -14.62 -13.55 4.23
C GLY A 146 -14.47 -12.62 5.45
N PHE A 147 -13.75 -11.51 5.31
CA PHE A 147 -13.54 -10.49 6.35
C PHE A 147 -13.35 -9.12 5.72
N LYS A 148 -13.52 -8.06 6.53
CA LYS A 148 -13.30 -6.67 6.13
C LYS A 148 -11.82 -6.33 6.29
N PRO A 149 -11.08 -6.01 5.21
CA PRO A 149 -9.69 -5.60 5.29
C PRO A 149 -9.51 -4.32 6.12
N THR A 150 -8.48 -4.31 6.95
CA THR A 150 -8.07 -3.14 7.75
C THR A 150 -6.62 -2.76 7.51
N ARG A 151 -5.83 -3.68 6.96
CA ARG A 151 -4.40 -3.48 6.70
C ARG A 151 -3.91 -4.43 5.62
N ILE A 152 -2.88 -4.00 4.91
CA ILE A 152 -2.09 -4.83 4.00
C ILE A 152 -0.61 -4.60 4.27
N ALA A 153 0.20 -5.64 4.20
CA ALA A 153 1.64 -5.58 4.42
C ALA A 153 2.37 -6.60 3.51
N ARG A 154 3.60 -6.31 3.18
CA ARG A 154 4.54 -7.23 2.55
C ARG A 154 4.91 -8.35 3.53
N VAL A 155 5.04 -9.61 3.08
CA VAL A 155 5.34 -10.82 3.89
C VAL A 155 6.57 -11.46 3.38
N GLU A 156 7.33 -11.31 2.60
CA GLU A 156 8.50 -12.12 2.14
C GLU A 156 9.73 -11.94 3.02
#